data_37b0a2b47e45be33672a847194213b6b
#
_entry.id   37b0a2b47e45be33672a847194213b6b
#
_cell.length_a   1.000
_cell.length_b   1.000
_cell.length_c   1.000
_cell.angle_alpha   90.00
_cell.angle_beta   90.00
_cell.angle_gamma   90.00
#
_symmetry.space_group_name_H-M   'P 1'
#
loop_
_entity.id
_entity.type
_entity.pdbx_description
1 polymer ?
#
loop_
_entity_poly.entity_id
_entity_poly.type
_entity_poly.pdbx_seq_one_letter_code
_entity_poly.pdbx_strand_id
1 'polypeptide(L)'
;MIFSRLDSTPMIKHFTHVVAAACLTAIAVSAQAGVTNDIPSCYAANHIKPVDGGVDHELFIAIDQTTVFDEKLQAQIAEMAGKAIRPAGAYTLFDFSAFSQGHYTEVVTRGVIESPIPEKLRDDISERALRSFDACMTGQSAFAKKALLTSIARVESVATNDLAKSDILAALKDISDKVRASPASDKVVLLASDMLENSSVSSFYSHNAVRRIDPQVEMKKAAAAGLIGDFGGARVYVIGAGLLAGDVKVKNVYRDPQTMGALKEFWTLYFQKSNAKVGEFGAPALLGAVEY
;
A
#
# COMPACT_ATOMS: atom_id res chain seq x y z
N MET A 1 -55.81 -58.60 -47.15
CA MET A 1 -55.47 -58.16 -48.50
C MET A 1 -54.12 -57.57 -48.40
N ILE A 2 -53.08 -58.28 -48.68
CA ILE A 2 -52.47 -58.48 -50.00
C ILE A 2 -51.52 -57.37 -50.44
N PHE A 3 -50.29 -57.81 -50.58
CA PHE A 3 -49.17 -57.37 -51.39
C PHE A 3 -48.28 -56.25 -50.85
N SER A 4 -47.02 -56.45 -50.77
CA SER A 4 -45.91 -57.17 -51.40
C SER A 4 -44.82 -56.20 -51.77
N ARG A 5 -43.63 -56.53 -51.28
CA ARG A 5 -42.26 -56.40 -51.92
C ARG A 5 -41.82 -55.04 -52.49
N LEU A 6 -40.63 -54.61 -52.24
CA LEU A 6 -39.40 -55.10 -52.85
C LEU A 6 -38.17 -54.41 -52.16
N ASP A 7 -37.13 -55.25 -52.10
CA ASP A 7 -35.74 -54.92 -51.79
C ASP A 7 -35.13 -53.87 -52.77
N SER A 8 -34.26 -53.09 -52.19
CA SER A 8 -32.97 -52.78 -52.86
C SER A 8 -32.03 -52.03 -51.94
N THR A 9 -31.03 -52.74 -51.44
CA THR A 9 -29.77 -52.14 -50.92
C THR A 9 -28.96 -51.57 -52.08
N PRO A 10 -28.25 -50.48 -51.87
CA PRO A 10 -26.89 -50.44 -52.27
C PRO A 10 -25.89 -49.90 -51.23
N MET A 11 -24.86 -50.67 -51.13
CA MET A 11 -23.46 -50.35 -50.82
C MET A 11 -23.17 -48.97 -50.19
N ILE A 12 -22.85 -49.02 -48.91
CA ILE A 12 -22.23 -47.92 -48.21
C ILE A 12 -20.73 -47.95 -48.44
N LYS A 13 -20.24 -46.95 -49.17
CA LYS A 13 -18.80 -46.61 -49.22
C LYS A 13 -18.36 -46.01 -47.93
N HIS A 14 -17.45 -46.67 -47.25
CA HIS A 14 -16.78 -46.13 -46.06
C HIS A 14 -15.90 -44.93 -46.44
N PHE A 15 -16.30 -43.74 -46.07
CA PHE A 15 -15.44 -42.54 -46.02
C PHE A 15 -14.90 -42.42 -44.62
N THR A 16 -13.66 -42.83 -44.43
CA THR A 16 -12.89 -42.62 -43.21
C THR A 16 -12.48 -41.14 -43.17
N HIS A 17 -13.18 -40.35 -42.33
CA HIS A 17 -12.73 -39.00 -42.01
C HIS A 17 -11.77 -39.10 -40.82
N VAL A 18 -10.48 -38.91 -41.12
CA VAL A 18 -9.44 -38.63 -40.12
C VAL A 18 -9.67 -37.21 -39.65
N VAL A 19 -10.26 -37.07 -38.48
CA VAL A 19 -10.33 -35.79 -37.76
C VAL A 19 -9.00 -35.61 -37.03
N ALA A 20 -8.11 -34.78 -37.58
CA ALA A 20 -6.92 -34.33 -36.91
C ALA A 20 -7.34 -33.35 -35.80
N ALA A 21 -7.35 -33.83 -34.56
CA ALA A 21 -7.53 -32.99 -33.37
C ALA A 21 -6.24 -32.18 -33.14
N ALA A 22 -6.21 -30.93 -33.61
CA ALA A 22 -5.18 -29.97 -33.27
C ALA A 22 -5.41 -29.53 -31.80
N CYS A 23 -4.65 -30.10 -30.86
CA CYS A 23 -4.56 -29.59 -29.47
C CYS A 23 -3.89 -28.21 -29.49
N LEU A 24 -4.69 -27.14 -29.50
CA LEU A 24 -4.25 -25.81 -29.13
C LEU A 24 -4.00 -25.81 -27.63
N THR A 25 -2.76 -26.03 -27.21
CA THR A 25 -2.31 -25.69 -25.86
C THR A 25 -2.30 -24.18 -25.75
N ALA A 26 -3.39 -23.62 -25.21
CA ALA A 26 -3.41 -22.24 -24.76
C ALA A 26 -2.44 -22.14 -23.56
N ILE A 27 -1.25 -21.61 -23.82
CA ILE A 27 -0.34 -21.16 -22.77
C ILE A 27 -1.06 -19.97 -22.12
N ALA A 28 -1.72 -20.21 -21.00
CA ALA A 28 -2.20 -19.16 -20.12
C ALA A 28 -0.97 -18.45 -19.56
N VAL A 29 -0.55 -17.37 -20.22
CA VAL A 29 0.36 -16.40 -19.63
C VAL A 29 -0.46 -15.78 -18.50
N SER A 30 -0.22 -16.24 -17.27
CA SER A 30 -0.68 -15.55 -16.06
C SER A 30 -0.04 -14.16 -16.12
N ALA A 31 -0.81 -13.16 -16.53
CA ALA A 31 -0.47 -11.77 -16.30
C ALA A 31 -0.43 -11.61 -14.78
N GLN A 32 0.77 -11.71 -14.21
CA GLN A 32 0.98 -11.16 -12.90
C GLN A 32 0.74 -9.67 -13.04
N ALA A 33 -0.37 -9.19 -12.46
CA ALA A 33 -0.58 -7.79 -12.24
C ALA A 33 0.46 -7.34 -11.20
N GLY A 34 1.70 -7.19 -11.64
CA GLY A 34 2.74 -6.54 -10.88
C GLY A 34 2.32 -5.08 -10.74
N VAL A 35 2.43 -4.54 -9.54
CA VAL A 35 2.24 -3.11 -9.31
C VAL A 35 3.18 -2.37 -10.26
N THR A 36 2.61 -1.67 -11.23
CA THR A 36 3.38 -0.93 -12.24
C THR A 36 4.07 0.26 -11.56
N ASN A 37 5.33 0.48 -11.90
CA ASN A 37 6.01 1.71 -11.51
C ASN A 37 5.42 2.87 -12.31
N ASP A 38 4.80 3.83 -11.63
CA ASP A 38 4.13 4.98 -12.25
C ASP A 38 5.13 6.08 -12.67
N ILE A 39 6.43 5.90 -12.37
CA ILE A 39 7.47 6.87 -12.66
C ILE A 39 8.23 6.46 -13.94
N PRO A 40 8.30 7.34 -14.97
CA PRO A 40 9.04 7.05 -16.18
C PRO A 40 10.53 6.83 -15.94
N SER A 41 11.10 5.81 -16.62
CA SER A 41 12.52 5.46 -16.49
C SER A 41 13.42 6.41 -17.29
N CYS A 42 14.42 6.99 -16.63
CA CYS A 42 15.46 7.77 -17.25
C CYS A 42 16.48 6.90 -18.02
N TYR A 43 16.75 5.69 -17.54
CA TYR A 43 17.56 4.73 -18.26
C TYR A 43 16.93 4.36 -19.61
N ALA A 44 15.64 4.01 -19.59
CA ALA A 44 14.92 3.68 -20.82
C ALA A 44 14.81 4.86 -21.78
N ALA A 45 14.53 6.07 -21.29
CA ALA A 45 14.39 7.28 -22.07
C ALA A 45 15.70 7.69 -22.80
N ASN A 46 16.85 7.33 -22.22
CA ASN A 46 18.16 7.63 -22.79
C ASN A 46 18.86 6.43 -23.44
N HIS A 47 18.18 5.29 -23.56
CA HIS A 47 18.72 4.05 -24.10
C HIS A 47 19.98 3.56 -23.39
N ILE A 48 20.09 3.85 -22.09
CA ILE A 48 21.18 3.41 -21.24
C ILE A 48 20.75 2.11 -20.55
N LYS A 49 21.63 1.12 -20.49
CA LYS A 49 21.36 -0.13 -19.78
C LYS A 49 21.20 0.19 -18.28
N PRO A 50 20.10 -0.24 -17.64
CA PRO A 50 19.93 -0.06 -16.22
C PRO A 50 21.09 -0.66 -15.44
N VAL A 51 21.55 0.05 -14.43
CA VAL A 51 22.52 -0.48 -13.46
C VAL A 51 21.73 -1.10 -12.32
N ASP A 52 22.12 -2.30 -11.89
CA ASP A 52 21.53 -2.97 -10.72
C ASP A 52 21.89 -2.18 -9.44
N GLY A 53 21.16 -1.10 -9.21
CA GLY A 53 21.35 -0.23 -8.04
C GLY A 53 20.43 -0.58 -6.87
N GLY A 54 19.47 -1.46 -7.06
CA GLY A 54 18.48 -1.79 -6.04
C GLY A 54 17.62 -0.61 -5.60
N VAL A 55 16.80 -0.84 -4.59
CA VAL A 55 16.06 0.19 -3.85
C VAL A 55 16.64 0.23 -2.45
N ASP A 56 17.30 1.34 -2.10
CA ASP A 56 17.95 1.47 -0.80
C ASP A 56 16.93 1.70 0.31
N HIS A 57 15.90 2.49 0.03
CA HIS A 57 14.84 2.84 0.99
C HIS A 57 13.47 2.85 0.30
N GLU A 58 12.44 2.44 1.04
CA GLU A 58 11.06 2.54 0.57
C GLU A 58 10.16 3.14 1.66
N LEU A 59 9.37 4.16 1.24
CA LEU A 59 8.31 4.72 2.05
C LEU A 59 6.99 4.08 1.69
N PHE A 60 6.34 3.47 2.67
CA PHE A 60 4.98 2.99 2.60
C PHE A 60 4.07 3.98 3.30
N ILE A 61 3.08 4.52 2.59
CA ILE A 61 2.11 5.46 3.13
C ILE A 61 0.77 4.73 3.15
N ALA A 62 0.13 4.66 4.30
CA ALA A 62 -1.19 4.07 4.44
C ALA A 62 -2.17 5.10 5.00
N ILE A 63 -3.22 5.42 4.24
CA ILE A 63 -4.23 6.42 4.61
C ILE A 63 -5.56 5.75 4.88
N ASP A 64 -6.07 5.97 6.07
CA ASP A 64 -7.36 5.48 6.53
C ASP A 64 -8.50 6.32 5.93
N GLN A 65 -9.33 5.71 5.09
CA GLN A 65 -10.47 6.33 4.45
C GLN A 65 -11.63 6.65 5.42
N THR A 66 -11.54 6.12 6.64
CA THR A 66 -12.55 6.37 7.69
C THR A 66 -12.19 7.55 8.58
N THR A 67 -11.02 8.15 8.37
CA THR A 67 -10.51 9.27 9.16
C THR A 67 -10.39 10.53 8.30
N VAL A 68 -11.15 11.57 8.62
CA VAL A 68 -11.05 12.89 7.98
C VAL A 68 -10.03 13.73 8.74
N PHE A 69 -8.93 14.08 8.07
CA PHE A 69 -7.88 14.94 8.64
C PHE A 69 -8.16 16.42 8.38
N ASP A 70 -7.80 17.27 9.32
CA ASP A 70 -7.79 18.72 9.09
C ASP A 70 -6.62 19.14 8.17
N GLU A 71 -6.67 20.37 7.64
CA GLU A 71 -5.67 20.90 6.70
C GLU A 71 -4.23 20.84 7.26
N LYS A 72 -4.04 20.94 8.56
CA LYS A 72 -2.70 20.91 9.18
C LYS A 72 -2.12 19.50 9.17
N LEU A 73 -2.93 18.51 9.49
CA LEU A 73 -2.51 17.11 9.46
C LEU A 73 -2.29 16.65 8.02
N GLN A 74 -3.17 17.04 7.07
CA GLN A 74 -2.98 16.79 5.63
C GLN A 74 -1.65 17.40 5.14
N ALA A 75 -1.36 18.65 5.51
CA ALA A 75 -0.10 19.29 5.18
C ALA A 75 1.11 18.56 5.78
N GLN A 76 0.99 18.06 7.03
CA GLN A 76 2.06 17.28 7.67
C GLN A 76 2.30 15.95 6.96
N ILE A 77 1.24 15.22 6.58
CA ILE A 77 1.34 13.97 5.82
C ILE A 77 2.05 14.23 4.49
N ALA A 78 1.60 15.24 3.74
CA ALA A 78 2.19 15.62 2.45
C ALA A 78 3.67 16.04 2.58
N GLU A 79 4.01 16.83 3.61
CA GLU A 79 5.40 17.26 3.86
C GLU A 79 6.31 16.06 4.13
N MET A 80 5.89 15.17 5.03
CA MET A 80 6.65 13.98 5.39
C MET A 80 6.84 13.04 4.20
N ALA A 81 5.75 12.75 3.46
CA ALA A 81 5.81 11.94 2.26
C ALA A 81 6.75 12.56 1.20
N GLY A 82 6.67 13.87 1.00
CA GLY A 82 7.49 14.57 0.02
C GLY A 82 8.99 14.60 0.32
N LYS A 83 9.38 14.50 1.60
CA LYS A 83 10.80 14.45 2.03
C LYS A 83 11.45 13.09 1.74
N ALA A 84 10.68 12.02 1.64
CA ALA A 84 11.20 10.69 1.33
C ALA A 84 11.59 10.49 -0.13
N ILE A 85 11.14 11.39 -1.03
CA ILE A 85 11.38 11.26 -2.47
C ILE A 85 12.81 11.68 -2.81
N ARG A 86 13.65 10.68 -3.04
CA ARG A 86 15.07 10.87 -3.38
C ARG A 86 15.57 9.70 -4.26
N PRO A 87 16.68 9.88 -5.01
CA PRO A 87 17.25 8.81 -5.83
C PRO A 87 17.53 7.52 -5.05
N ALA A 88 17.51 6.39 -5.74
CA ALA A 88 17.63 5.05 -5.18
C ALA A 88 16.51 4.69 -4.18
N GLY A 89 15.37 5.36 -4.27
CA GLY A 89 14.25 5.16 -3.38
C GLY A 89 12.99 4.70 -4.07
N ALA A 90 12.04 4.23 -3.27
CA ALA A 90 10.70 3.90 -3.74
C ALA A 90 9.64 4.42 -2.77
N TYR A 91 8.41 4.50 -3.25
CA TYR A 91 7.25 4.70 -2.41
C TYR A 91 6.08 3.82 -2.85
N THR A 92 5.23 3.47 -1.91
CA THR A 92 3.95 2.82 -2.16
C THR A 92 2.89 3.49 -1.31
N LEU A 93 1.84 4.01 -1.96
CA LEU A 93 0.68 4.60 -1.30
C LEU A 93 -0.45 3.59 -1.28
N PHE A 94 -0.96 3.32 -0.09
CA PHE A 94 -2.17 2.55 0.16
C PHE A 94 -3.28 3.46 0.65
N ASP A 95 -4.49 3.15 0.27
CA ASP A 95 -5.67 3.50 1.05
C ASP A 95 -6.25 2.23 1.70
N PHE A 96 -6.97 2.40 2.79
CA PHE A 96 -7.68 1.32 3.44
C PHE A 96 -8.94 1.82 4.14
N SER A 97 -9.90 0.93 4.30
CA SER A 97 -11.16 1.21 4.99
C SER A 97 -11.72 -0.04 5.67
N ALA A 98 -12.99 -0.02 6.03
CA ALA A 98 -13.64 -1.16 6.63
C ALA A 98 -13.87 -2.29 5.62
N PHE A 99 -13.34 -3.47 5.88
CA PHE A 99 -13.57 -4.67 5.07
C PHE A 99 -15.04 -5.04 4.89
N SER A 100 -15.86 -4.78 5.90
CA SER A 100 -17.29 -5.11 5.88
C SER A 100 -18.06 -4.49 4.70
N GLN A 101 -17.42 -3.58 3.94
CA GLN A 101 -17.98 -2.94 2.74
C GLN A 101 -17.26 -3.34 1.44
N GLY A 102 -16.39 -4.36 1.49
CA GLY A 102 -15.67 -4.86 0.32
C GLY A 102 -14.35 -4.14 0.01
N HIS A 103 -13.91 -3.22 0.86
CA HIS A 103 -12.67 -2.49 0.73
C HIS A 103 -11.69 -2.87 1.85
N TYR A 104 -10.57 -3.46 1.50
CA TYR A 104 -9.47 -3.70 2.46
C TYR A 104 -8.41 -2.63 2.34
N THR A 105 -7.53 -2.90 1.43
CA THR A 105 -6.32 -2.16 1.18
C THR A 105 -6.12 -2.12 -0.32
N GLU A 106 -6.03 -0.95 -0.90
CA GLU A 106 -5.72 -0.77 -2.30
C GLU A 106 -4.35 -0.10 -2.45
N VAL A 107 -3.57 -0.53 -3.46
CA VAL A 107 -2.38 0.20 -3.87
C VAL A 107 -2.81 1.29 -4.84
N VAL A 108 -2.77 2.52 -4.38
CA VAL A 108 -3.19 3.70 -5.16
C VAL A 108 -2.16 4.11 -6.19
N THR A 109 -0.87 4.10 -5.80
CA THR A 109 0.27 4.43 -6.67
C THR A 109 1.55 3.85 -6.10
N ARG A 110 2.47 3.52 -6.97
CA ARG A 110 3.83 3.11 -6.62
C ARG A 110 4.83 3.82 -7.52
N GLY A 111 5.91 4.29 -6.94
CA GLY A 111 7.00 4.91 -7.69
C GLY A 111 8.36 4.39 -7.26
N VAL A 112 9.22 4.18 -8.26
CA VAL A 112 10.64 3.90 -8.06
C VAL A 112 11.43 5.04 -8.69
N ILE A 113 12.26 5.67 -7.90
CA ILE A 113 13.18 6.72 -8.32
C ILE A 113 14.53 6.05 -8.54
N GLU A 114 15.01 6.10 -9.77
CA GLU A 114 16.21 5.38 -10.18
C GLU A 114 17.47 5.88 -9.49
N SER A 115 18.46 5.00 -9.39
CA SER A 115 19.80 5.37 -8.93
C SER A 115 20.57 6.09 -10.03
N PRO A 116 21.40 7.09 -9.70
CA PRO A 116 22.32 7.70 -10.69
C PRO A 116 23.33 6.66 -11.18
N ILE A 117 23.86 6.89 -12.39
CA ILE A 117 24.93 6.06 -12.95
C ILE A 117 26.19 6.23 -12.08
N PRO A 118 26.75 5.12 -11.54
CA PRO A 118 28.00 5.15 -10.78
C PRO A 118 29.14 5.78 -11.58
N GLU A 119 29.97 6.59 -10.93
CA GLU A 119 31.05 7.33 -11.59
C GLU A 119 31.91 6.48 -12.51
N LYS A 120 32.33 5.31 -12.03
CA LYS A 120 33.15 4.33 -12.78
C LYS A 120 32.53 3.79 -14.08
N LEU A 121 31.23 3.95 -14.29
CA LEU A 121 30.52 3.50 -15.48
C LEU A 121 30.19 4.67 -16.43
N ARG A 122 30.47 5.91 -16.02
CA ARG A 122 30.15 7.10 -16.82
C ARG A 122 31.09 7.26 -18.01
N ASP A 123 32.34 6.81 -17.90
CA ASP A 123 33.37 6.91 -18.97
C ASP A 123 32.97 6.11 -20.23
N ASP A 124 32.16 5.08 -20.09
CA ASP A 124 31.68 4.24 -21.21
C ASP A 124 30.47 4.84 -21.93
N ILE A 125 29.96 5.97 -21.48
CA ILE A 125 28.75 6.61 -22.00
C ILE A 125 29.09 7.96 -22.60
N SER A 126 28.51 8.27 -23.77
CA SER A 126 28.77 9.56 -24.42
C SER A 126 28.29 10.72 -23.53
N GLU A 127 29.06 11.83 -23.51
CA GLU A 127 28.72 13.02 -22.76
C GLU A 127 27.31 13.56 -23.04
N ARG A 128 26.83 13.43 -24.30
CA ARG A 128 25.49 13.88 -24.68
C ARG A 128 24.41 13.04 -23.94
N ALA A 129 24.62 11.71 -23.91
CA ALA A 129 23.67 10.80 -23.22
C ALA A 129 23.71 11.04 -21.70
N LEU A 130 24.90 11.27 -21.11
CA LEU A 130 25.03 11.60 -19.70
C LEU A 130 24.31 12.90 -19.33
N ARG A 131 24.50 13.97 -20.11
CA ARG A 131 23.83 15.26 -19.86
C ARG A 131 22.29 15.09 -19.92
N SER A 132 21.79 14.31 -20.90
CA SER A 132 20.35 14.06 -21.03
C SER A 132 19.83 13.21 -19.87
N PHE A 133 20.58 12.20 -19.44
CA PHE A 133 20.26 11.34 -18.31
C PHE A 133 20.22 12.13 -16.99
N ASP A 134 21.24 12.94 -16.70
CA ASP A 134 21.32 13.73 -15.46
C ASP A 134 20.18 14.76 -15.38
N ALA A 135 19.81 15.37 -16.51
CA ALA A 135 18.65 16.26 -16.57
C ALA A 135 17.34 15.48 -16.32
N CYS A 136 17.22 14.27 -16.88
CA CYS A 136 16.07 13.39 -16.64
C CYS A 136 15.97 13.01 -15.15
N MET A 137 17.08 12.61 -14.52
CA MET A 137 17.10 12.22 -13.09
C MET A 137 16.63 13.35 -12.17
N THR A 138 17.05 14.59 -12.47
CA THR A 138 16.56 15.77 -11.74
C THR A 138 15.06 15.94 -11.90
N GLY A 139 14.56 15.77 -13.12
CA GLY A 139 13.11 15.83 -13.44
C GLY A 139 12.32 14.68 -12.82
N GLN A 140 12.89 13.48 -12.76
CA GLN A 140 12.24 12.26 -12.25
C GLN A 140 11.84 12.42 -10.78
N SER A 141 12.72 12.90 -9.92
CA SER A 141 12.42 13.14 -8.51
C SER A 141 11.29 14.18 -8.31
N ALA A 142 11.32 15.25 -9.10
CA ALA A 142 10.28 16.28 -9.07
C ALA A 142 8.91 15.72 -9.54
N PHE A 143 8.91 14.93 -10.61
CA PHE A 143 7.72 14.25 -11.13
C PHE A 143 7.18 13.26 -10.09
N ALA A 144 8.02 12.40 -9.52
CA ALA A 144 7.65 11.43 -8.51
C ALA A 144 6.99 12.09 -7.29
N LYS A 145 7.61 13.17 -6.79
CA LYS A 145 7.05 13.96 -5.69
C LYS A 145 5.68 14.53 -6.02
N LYS A 146 5.53 15.14 -7.20
CA LYS A 146 4.24 15.70 -7.63
C LYS A 146 3.17 14.61 -7.77
N ALA A 147 3.50 13.47 -8.38
CA ALA A 147 2.58 12.35 -8.56
C ALA A 147 2.10 11.81 -7.21
N LEU A 148 3.03 11.57 -6.26
CA LEU A 148 2.71 11.12 -4.93
C LEU A 148 1.79 12.09 -4.19
N LEU A 149 2.16 13.38 -4.13
CA LEU A 149 1.37 14.39 -3.41
C LEU A 149 -0.03 14.58 -4.02
N THR A 150 -0.15 14.51 -5.34
CA THR A 150 -1.46 14.55 -6.01
C THR A 150 -2.31 13.32 -5.63
N SER A 151 -1.70 12.13 -5.55
CA SER A 151 -2.40 10.92 -5.15
C SER A 151 -2.82 10.94 -3.68
N ILE A 152 -1.97 11.45 -2.77
CA ILE A 152 -2.32 11.66 -1.36
C ILE A 152 -3.53 12.58 -1.24
N ALA A 153 -3.49 13.76 -1.87
CA ALA A 153 -4.60 14.71 -1.82
C ALA A 153 -5.92 14.11 -2.36
N ARG A 154 -5.84 13.28 -3.41
CA ARG A 154 -7.01 12.56 -3.94
C ARG A 154 -7.58 11.58 -2.92
N VAL A 155 -6.72 10.78 -2.28
CA VAL A 155 -7.12 9.81 -1.25
C VAL A 155 -7.78 10.52 -0.07
N GLU A 156 -7.17 11.60 0.42
CA GLU A 156 -7.71 12.40 1.52
C GLU A 156 -9.06 13.08 1.19
N SER A 157 -9.25 13.46 -0.09
CA SER A 157 -10.47 14.15 -0.53
C SER A 157 -11.73 13.29 -0.53
N VAL A 158 -11.59 11.97 -0.54
CA VAL A 158 -12.70 11.00 -0.53
C VAL A 158 -12.89 10.33 0.82
N ALA A 159 -12.03 10.62 1.80
CA ALA A 159 -12.17 10.12 3.16
C ALA A 159 -13.49 10.61 3.80
N THR A 160 -14.15 9.72 4.54
CA THR A 160 -15.44 10.01 5.16
C THR A 160 -15.58 9.38 6.53
N ASN A 161 -16.22 10.08 7.45
CA ASN A 161 -16.57 9.55 8.77
C ASN A 161 -17.91 8.75 8.76
N ASP A 162 -18.53 8.58 7.62
CA ASP A 162 -19.84 7.90 7.50
C ASP A 162 -19.69 6.35 7.51
N LEU A 163 -18.46 5.84 7.43
CA LEU A 163 -18.19 4.42 7.50
C LEU A 163 -18.29 3.94 8.97
N ALA A 164 -19.22 3.03 9.21
CA ALA A 164 -19.54 2.55 10.56
C ALA A 164 -18.45 1.67 11.20
N LYS A 165 -17.46 1.23 10.43
CA LYS A 165 -16.39 0.32 10.87
C LYS A 165 -15.06 0.70 10.28
N SER A 166 -13.99 0.36 11.01
CA SER A 166 -12.60 0.48 10.56
C SER A 166 -11.84 -0.78 10.99
N ASP A 167 -11.50 -1.65 10.02
CA ASP A 167 -10.77 -2.90 10.24
C ASP A 167 -9.26 -2.65 10.15
N ILE A 168 -8.71 -1.82 11.03
CA ILE A 168 -7.31 -1.39 10.99
C ILE A 168 -6.36 -2.59 11.17
N LEU A 169 -6.66 -3.51 12.07
CA LEU A 169 -5.83 -4.70 12.30
C LEU A 169 -5.73 -5.57 11.04
N ALA A 170 -6.82 -5.77 10.32
CA ALA A 170 -6.83 -6.56 9.08
C ALA A 170 -6.07 -5.82 7.96
N ALA A 171 -6.28 -4.52 7.81
CA ALA A 171 -5.54 -3.69 6.86
C ALA A 171 -4.03 -3.71 7.14
N LEU A 172 -3.62 -3.53 8.40
CA LEU A 172 -2.20 -3.54 8.78
C LEU A 172 -1.56 -4.91 8.56
N LYS A 173 -2.30 -6.01 8.77
CA LYS A 173 -1.81 -7.37 8.44
C LYS A 173 -1.52 -7.50 6.94
N ASP A 174 -2.43 -7.04 6.06
CA ASP A 174 -2.23 -7.09 4.61
C ASP A 174 -1.09 -6.16 4.16
N ILE A 175 -1.03 -4.92 4.67
CA ILE A 175 0.06 -3.97 4.40
C ILE A 175 1.41 -4.56 4.83
N SER A 176 1.47 -5.21 5.99
CA SER A 176 2.71 -5.78 6.52
C SER A 176 3.34 -6.80 5.59
N ASP A 177 2.53 -7.63 4.92
CA ASP A 177 3.02 -8.61 3.96
C ASP A 177 3.67 -7.93 2.74
N LYS A 178 3.14 -6.81 2.29
CA LYS A 178 3.69 -6.00 1.19
C LYS A 178 4.99 -5.28 1.61
N VAL A 179 5.01 -4.73 2.84
CA VAL A 179 6.21 -4.09 3.41
C VAL A 179 7.34 -5.12 3.57
N ARG A 180 7.02 -6.31 4.08
CA ARG A 180 7.99 -7.39 4.23
C ARG A 180 8.58 -7.85 2.90
N ALA A 181 7.75 -7.91 1.85
CA ALA A 181 8.15 -8.34 0.52
C ALA A 181 9.05 -7.33 -0.22
N SER A 182 9.14 -6.08 0.25
CA SER A 182 10.03 -5.08 -0.33
C SER A 182 11.50 -5.48 -0.23
N PRO A 183 12.29 -5.32 -1.31
CA PRO A 183 13.73 -5.55 -1.29
C PRO A 183 14.51 -4.42 -0.61
N ALA A 184 13.88 -3.29 -0.30
CA ALA A 184 14.54 -2.15 0.33
C ALA A 184 15.18 -2.53 1.67
N SER A 185 16.41 -2.10 1.89
CA SER A 185 17.14 -2.33 3.14
C SER A 185 16.59 -1.48 4.27
N ASP A 186 16.08 -0.29 3.95
CA ASP A 186 15.46 0.64 4.88
C ASP A 186 13.98 0.84 4.52
N LYS A 187 13.09 0.56 5.47
CA LYS A 187 11.65 0.59 5.29
C LYS A 187 10.99 1.48 6.33
N VAL A 188 10.23 2.45 5.84
CA VAL A 188 9.46 3.36 6.68
C VAL A 188 7.99 3.25 6.33
N VAL A 189 7.12 3.15 7.33
CA VAL A 189 5.66 3.19 7.19
C VAL A 189 5.16 4.47 7.83
N LEU A 190 4.52 5.33 7.03
CA LEU A 190 3.77 6.50 7.48
C LEU A 190 2.29 6.13 7.48
N LEU A 191 1.71 5.95 8.66
CA LEU A 191 0.33 5.53 8.85
C LEU A 191 -0.51 6.73 9.29
N ALA A 192 -1.41 7.16 8.42
CA ALA A 192 -2.39 8.21 8.69
C ALA A 192 -3.74 7.57 9.04
N SER A 193 -4.07 7.50 10.33
CA SER A 193 -5.28 6.88 10.88
C SER A 193 -5.57 7.40 12.28
N ASP A 194 -6.83 7.38 12.69
CA ASP A 194 -7.21 7.62 14.08
C ASP A 194 -6.80 6.47 15.02
N MET A 195 -6.37 5.34 14.46
CA MET A 195 -5.95 4.14 15.19
C MET A 195 -7.05 3.54 16.09
N LEU A 196 -8.31 3.85 15.79
CA LEU A 196 -9.45 3.38 16.57
C LEU A 196 -10.11 2.17 15.87
N GLU A 197 -9.55 0.99 16.12
CA GLU A 197 -10.10 -0.27 15.64
C GLU A 197 -11.60 -0.37 15.93
N ASN A 198 -12.40 -0.72 14.93
CA ASN A 198 -13.83 -0.92 15.06
C ASN A 198 -14.33 -2.03 14.14
N SER A 199 -13.99 -3.27 14.49
CA SER A 199 -14.28 -4.46 13.70
C SER A 199 -15.07 -5.50 14.51
N SER A 200 -15.20 -6.68 13.93
CA SER A 200 -15.76 -7.85 14.63
C SER A 200 -14.83 -8.38 15.73
N VAL A 201 -13.54 -8.02 15.72
CA VAL A 201 -12.55 -8.48 16.69
C VAL A 201 -12.57 -7.61 17.94
N SER A 202 -12.64 -6.29 17.76
CA SER A 202 -12.71 -5.33 18.86
C SER A 202 -13.26 -3.98 18.41
N SER A 203 -13.69 -3.17 19.38
CA SER A 203 -14.01 -1.76 19.15
C SER A 203 -13.31 -0.89 20.20
N PHE A 204 -12.56 0.10 19.71
CA PHE A 204 -11.90 1.10 20.54
C PHE A 204 -12.77 2.35 20.74
N TYR A 205 -14.01 2.30 20.25
CA TYR A 205 -15.03 3.32 20.47
C TYR A 205 -15.98 2.94 21.61
N SER A 206 -16.45 3.94 22.32
CA SER A 206 -17.56 3.85 23.26
C SER A 206 -18.30 5.18 23.33
N HIS A 207 -19.61 5.20 23.02
CA HIS A 207 -20.45 6.40 23.12
C HIS A 207 -19.85 7.63 22.39
N ASN A 208 -19.39 7.47 21.17
CA ASN A 208 -18.73 8.50 20.37
C ASN A 208 -17.43 9.08 21.00
N ALA A 209 -16.79 8.31 21.86
CA ALA A 209 -15.53 8.65 22.49
C ALA A 209 -14.51 7.52 22.34
N VAL A 210 -13.23 7.83 22.51
CA VAL A 210 -12.18 6.81 22.60
C VAL A 210 -12.39 5.99 23.86
N ARG A 211 -12.56 4.67 23.70
CA ARG A 211 -12.72 3.75 24.81
C ARG A 211 -11.37 3.49 25.49
N ARG A 212 -11.33 3.52 26.81
CA ARG A 212 -10.17 3.03 27.56
C ARG A 212 -10.09 1.51 27.40
N ILE A 213 -9.04 1.03 26.77
CA ILE A 213 -8.79 -0.39 26.51
C ILE A 213 -7.79 -0.96 27.52
N ASP A 214 -7.76 -2.29 27.64
CA ASP A 214 -6.65 -3.03 28.24
C ASP A 214 -5.74 -3.53 27.11
N PRO A 215 -4.53 -3.00 26.95
CA PRO A 215 -3.64 -3.34 25.82
C PRO A 215 -3.34 -4.84 25.70
N GLN A 216 -3.19 -5.54 26.83
CA GLN A 216 -2.87 -6.96 26.84
C GLN A 216 -4.07 -7.81 26.44
N VAL A 217 -5.28 -7.43 26.86
CA VAL A 217 -6.51 -8.11 26.45
C VAL A 217 -6.76 -7.95 24.94
N GLU A 218 -6.61 -6.73 24.43
CA GLU A 218 -6.80 -6.46 23.01
C GLU A 218 -5.72 -7.15 22.15
N MET A 219 -4.47 -7.22 22.61
CA MET A 219 -3.42 -7.99 21.94
C MET A 219 -3.73 -9.49 21.84
N LYS A 220 -4.32 -10.07 22.89
CA LYS A 220 -4.74 -11.48 22.85
C LYS A 220 -5.84 -11.70 21.80
N LYS A 221 -6.79 -10.75 21.67
CA LYS A 221 -7.84 -10.82 20.64
C LYS A 221 -7.24 -10.74 19.23
N ALA A 222 -6.35 -9.76 18.98
CA ALA A 222 -5.68 -9.62 17.69
C ALA A 222 -4.89 -10.88 17.31
N ALA A 223 -4.14 -11.46 18.27
CA ALA A 223 -3.39 -12.69 18.07
C ALA A 223 -4.30 -13.91 17.81
N ALA A 224 -5.39 -14.05 18.58
CA ALA A 224 -6.34 -15.13 18.39
C ALA A 224 -7.07 -15.07 17.04
N ALA A 225 -7.28 -13.86 16.51
CA ALA A 225 -7.83 -13.61 15.18
C ALA A 225 -6.81 -13.78 14.04
N GLY A 226 -5.53 -14.05 14.33
CA GLY A 226 -4.48 -14.21 13.31
C GLY A 226 -4.07 -12.88 12.64
N LEU A 227 -4.31 -11.74 13.29
CA LEU A 227 -4.11 -10.40 12.74
C LEU A 227 -2.75 -9.77 13.12
N ILE A 228 -1.81 -10.57 13.61
CA ILE A 228 -0.44 -10.12 13.81
C ILE A 228 0.31 -10.21 12.47
N GLY A 229 0.93 -9.10 12.06
CA GLY A 229 1.66 -8.99 10.81
C GLY A 229 3.16 -9.28 10.94
N ASP A 230 3.89 -9.02 9.85
CA ASP A 230 5.36 -8.96 9.83
C ASP A 230 5.80 -7.82 8.91
N PHE A 231 6.24 -6.71 9.47
CA PHE A 231 6.70 -5.53 8.73
C PHE A 231 8.18 -5.60 8.33
N GLY A 232 8.86 -6.74 8.55
CA GLY A 232 10.24 -6.93 8.12
C GLY A 232 11.23 -5.92 8.70
N GLY A 233 11.03 -5.49 9.94
CA GLY A 233 11.88 -4.55 10.66
C GLY A 233 11.63 -3.06 10.37
N ALA A 234 10.57 -2.71 9.65
CA ALA A 234 10.24 -1.33 9.30
C ALA A 234 10.07 -0.42 10.52
N ARG A 235 10.37 0.88 10.32
CA ARG A 235 10.00 1.94 11.27
C ARG A 235 8.59 2.45 10.93
N VAL A 236 7.73 2.58 11.95
CA VAL A 236 6.35 3.03 11.81
C VAL A 236 6.16 4.38 12.49
N TYR A 237 5.60 5.33 11.77
CA TYR A 237 5.19 6.64 12.24
C TYR A 237 3.68 6.76 12.07
N VAL A 238 2.99 7.16 13.12
CA VAL A 238 1.53 7.29 13.13
C VAL A 238 1.12 8.75 13.21
N ILE A 239 0.20 9.19 12.36
CA ILE A 239 -0.44 10.50 12.40
C ILE A 239 -1.94 10.31 12.55
N GLY A 240 -2.56 11.06 13.47
CA GLY A 240 -4.01 11.10 13.63
C GLY A 240 -4.56 10.32 14.81
N ALA A 241 -3.71 9.63 15.59
CA ALA A 241 -4.19 8.76 16.66
C ALA A 241 -5.15 9.46 17.64
N GLY A 242 -6.30 8.82 17.87
CA GLY A 242 -7.35 9.30 18.76
C GLY A 242 -8.23 10.41 18.21
N LEU A 243 -8.17 10.72 16.91
CA LEU A 243 -9.12 11.63 16.27
C LEU A 243 -10.52 11.04 16.31
N LEU A 244 -11.53 11.91 16.44
CA LEU A 244 -12.95 11.56 16.34
C LEU A 244 -13.62 12.42 15.28
N ALA A 245 -14.69 11.93 14.68
CA ALA A 245 -15.42 12.59 13.60
C ALA A 245 -15.81 14.06 13.88
N GLY A 246 -16.02 14.42 15.15
CA GLY A 246 -16.37 15.78 15.57
C GLY A 246 -15.19 16.74 15.74
N ASP A 247 -13.96 16.24 15.79
CA ASP A 247 -12.78 17.02 16.21
C ASP A 247 -12.38 18.08 15.20
N VAL A 248 -12.60 17.86 13.92
CA VAL A 248 -12.29 18.81 12.84
C VAL A 248 -12.97 20.17 13.05
N LYS A 249 -14.09 20.21 13.79
CA LYS A 249 -14.89 21.40 14.08
C LYS A 249 -14.60 22.02 15.44
N VAL A 250 -13.77 21.39 16.28
CA VAL A 250 -13.55 21.78 17.67
C VAL A 250 -12.08 22.15 17.91
N LYS A 251 -11.83 23.36 18.42
CA LYS A 251 -10.50 23.76 18.86
C LYS A 251 -10.21 23.16 20.24
N ASN A 252 -9.00 22.61 20.44
CA ASN A 252 -8.50 22.08 21.71
C ASN A 252 -9.33 20.90 22.24
N VAL A 253 -9.48 19.86 21.46
CA VAL A 253 -10.15 18.63 21.89
C VAL A 253 -9.35 17.97 23.02
N TYR A 254 -10.00 17.85 24.21
CA TYR A 254 -9.41 17.12 25.33
C TYR A 254 -9.54 15.61 25.11
N ARG A 255 -8.45 14.90 25.34
CA ARG A 255 -8.42 13.44 25.44
C ARG A 255 -7.84 13.04 26.80
N ASP A 256 -8.49 12.10 27.46
CA ASP A 256 -7.96 11.55 28.70
C ASP A 256 -6.58 10.92 28.49
N PRO A 257 -5.53 11.38 29.21
CA PRO A 257 -4.17 10.88 29.01
C PRO A 257 -4.02 9.38 29.28
N GLN A 258 -4.80 8.80 30.18
CA GLN A 258 -4.76 7.37 30.47
C GLN A 258 -5.34 6.56 29.31
N THR A 259 -6.43 7.04 28.71
CA THR A 259 -7.05 6.42 27.52
C THR A 259 -6.10 6.47 26.34
N MET A 260 -5.48 7.62 26.08
CA MET A 260 -4.50 7.77 25.00
C MET A 260 -3.22 6.99 25.26
N GLY A 261 -2.79 6.89 26.53
CA GLY A 261 -1.68 6.03 26.94
C GLY A 261 -1.94 4.56 26.65
N ALA A 262 -3.12 4.06 26.97
CA ALA A 262 -3.52 2.68 26.68
C ALA A 262 -3.60 2.40 25.16
N LEU A 263 -4.13 3.35 24.37
CA LEU A 263 -4.15 3.25 22.90
C LEU A 263 -2.72 3.14 22.33
N LYS A 264 -1.84 4.04 22.74
CA LYS A 264 -0.44 4.05 22.34
C LYS A 264 0.28 2.76 22.76
N GLU A 265 0.06 2.28 23.98
CA GLU A 265 0.65 1.03 24.48
C GLU A 265 0.22 -0.17 23.62
N PHE A 266 -1.08 -0.30 23.34
CA PHE A 266 -1.61 -1.37 22.50
C PHE A 266 -0.91 -1.38 21.13
N TRP A 267 -0.88 -0.26 20.40
CA TRP A 267 -0.29 -0.20 19.08
C TRP A 267 1.24 -0.37 19.10
N THR A 268 1.91 0.10 20.17
CA THR A 268 3.34 -0.16 20.35
C THR A 268 3.61 -1.67 20.48
N LEU A 269 2.82 -2.37 21.30
CA LEU A 269 2.92 -3.84 21.45
C LEU A 269 2.58 -4.57 20.14
N TYR A 270 1.56 -4.10 19.41
CA TYR A 270 1.17 -4.67 18.13
C TYR A 270 2.32 -4.60 17.12
N PHE A 271 2.90 -3.41 16.92
CA PHE A 271 4.02 -3.23 15.99
C PHE A 271 5.25 -4.02 16.40
N GLN A 272 5.58 -4.06 17.69
CA GLN A 272 6.68 -4.89 18.19
C GLN A 272 6.48 -6.38 17.88
N LYS A 273 5.27 -6.91 18.11
CA LYS A 273 4.92 -8.30 17.78
C LYS A 273 4.85 -8.56 16.28
N SER A 274 4.59 -7.53 15.50
CA SER A 274 4.57 -7.56 14.04
C SER A 274 5.94 -7.20 13.41
N ASN A 275 7.04 -7.38 14.15
CA ASN A 275 8.40 -7.12 13.68
C ASN A 275 8.57 -5.71 13.09
N ALA A 276 8.11 -4.69 13.81
CA ALA A 276 8.27 -3.28 13.47
C ALA A 276 8.69 -2.47 14.70
N LYS A 277 9.23 -1.27 14.46
CA LYS A 277 9.61 -0.31 15.51
C LYS A 277 8.76 0.95 15.37
N VAL A 278 8.12 1.38 16.45
CA VAL A 278 7.43 2.68 16.44
C VAL A 278 8.49 3.78 16.57
N GLY A 279 8.61 4.60 15.53
CA GLY A 279 9.44 5.80 15.54
C GLY A 279 8.77 6.91 16.36
N GLU A 280 7.52 7.23 15.97
CA GLU A 280 6.70 8.18 16.74
C GLU A 280 5.21 7.84 16.60
N PHE A 281 4.46 8.12 17.66
CA PHE A 281 3.01 7.95 17.70
C PHE A 281 2.36 9.33 17.96
N GLY A 282 1.95 10.00 16.88
CA GLY A 282 1.32 11.31 16.90
C GLY A 282 -0.13 11.24 17.34
N ALA A 283 -0.47 12.01 18.36
CA ALA A 283 -1.81 12.06 18.92
C ALA A 283 -2.32 13.50 19.02
N PRO A 284 -2.77 14.14 17.92
CA PRO A 284 -2.82 13.57 16.58
C PRO A 284 -1.57 13.81 15.72
N ALA A 285 -0.80 14.90 15.94
CA ALA A 285 0.34 15.29 15.10
C ALA A 285 1.65 14.63 15.56
N LEU A 286 2.57 14.41 14.62
CA LEU A 286 3.96 14.13 14.94
C LEU A 286 4.66 15.41 15.41
N LEU A 287 5.53 15.30 16.41
CA LEU A 287 6.33 16.40 16.93
C LEU A 287 7.72 16.44 16.31
N GLY A 288 8.24 15.28 15.92
CA GLY A 288 9.53 15.11 15.28
C GLY A 288 9.46 14.95 13.75
N ALA A 289 10.63 14.88 13.13
CA ALA A 289 10.74 14.51 11.72
C ALA A 289 10.70 12.99 11.58
N VAL A 290 10.15 12.52 10.45
CA VAL A 290 10.30 11.13 10.04
C VAL A 290 11.74 10.91 9.59
N GLU A 291 12.41 9.91 10.17
CA GLU A 291 13.77 9.53 9.81
C GLU A 291 13.72 8.51 8.66
N TYR A 292 14.47 8.79 7.60
CA TYR A 292 14.56 7.98 6.38
C TYR A 292 15.96 7.44 6.15
#